data_efe9f0bf577525e26624301424945b02
#
_entry.id   efe9f0bf577525e26624301424945b02
#
_cell.length_a   1.000
_cell.length_b   1.000
_cell.length_c   1.000
_cell.angle_alpha   90.00
_cell.angle_beta   90.00
_cell.angle_gamma   90.00
#
_symmetry.space_group_name_H-M   'P 1'
#
loop_
_entity.id
_entity.type
_entity.pdbx_description
1 polymer ?
#
loop_
_entity_poly.entity_id
_entity_poly.type
_entity_poly.pdbx_seq_one_letter_code
_entity_poly.pdbx_strand_id
1 'polypeptide(L)'
;DAKAVISVVGSYTDEYSKSNIANMTYGYVRWSEVYDMFIDKRVEVGNHSYDFHSNNHGRNGSKRNSGESEDTYRNIFVDDTQKAQDRFMTKTGFAPIIYTYPFGAYSEETTDMLKSMGFKMSLTCNEGINHITDADSLFMLKRYNRPSGISTADFFAKMGID
;
A
#
# COMPACT_ATOMS: atom_id res chain seq x y z
N ASP A 1 -7.63 -17.89 13.45
CA ASP A 1 -8.08 -16.52 13.20
C ASP A 1 -7.36 -15.96 11.98
N ALA A 2 -8.12 -15.37 11.04
CA ALA A 2 -7.54 -14.72 9.87
C ALA A 2 -6.93 -13.37 10.28
N LYS A 3 -5.78 -13.05 9.67
CA LYS A 3 -5.16 -11.72 9.75
C LYS A 3 -5.25 -11.04 8.40
N ALA A 4 -5.27 -9.72 8.37
CA ALA A 4 -5.35 -8.93 7.16
C ALA A 4 -4.34 -7.79 7.15
N VAL A 5 -4.00 -7.31 5.97
CA VAL A 5 -3.29 -6.03 5.77
C VAL A 5 -4.23 -5.11 5.02
N ILE A 6 -4.43 -3.90 5.53
CA ILE A 6 -5.11 -2.82 4.82
C ILE A 6 -4.09 -1.78 4.38
N SER A 7 -4.10 -1.42 3.10
CA SER A 7 -3.21 -0.41 2.56
C SER A 7 -3.96 0.89 2.34
N VAL A 8 -3.55 1.95 3.04
CA VAL A 8 -4.31 3.19 3.18
C VAL A 8 -3.69 4.30 2.33
N VAL A 9 -4.52 4.99 1.54
CA VAL A 9 -4.15 6.16 0.75
C VAL A 9 -4.37 7.42 1.58
N GLY A 10 -3.30 8.16 1.85
CA GLY A 10 -3.32 9.29 2.78
C GLY A 10 -4.28 10.41 2.38
N SER A 11 -4.29 10.82 1.12
CA SER A 11 -5.15 11.91 0.62
C SER A 11 -6.64 11.56 0.72
N TYR A 12 -7.01 10.32 0.41
CA TYR A 12 -8.40 9.86 0.52
C TYR A 12 -8.86 9.77 1.96
N THR A 13 -7.99 9.29 2.86
CA THR A 13 -8.28 9.23 4.29
C THR A 13 -8.40 10.62 4.91
N ASP A 14 -7.54 11.57 4.50
CA ASP A 14 -7.64 12.96 4.90
C ASP A 14 -8.99 13.58 4.51
N GLU A 15 -9.39 13.36 3.26
CA GLU A 15 -10.65 13.91 2.75
C GLU A 15 -11.86 13.26 3.43
N TYR A 16 -11.86 11.94 3.55
CA TYR A 16 -12.96 11.21 4.15
C TYR A 16 -13.10 11.47 5.66
N SER A 17 -11.98 11.75 6.35
CA SER A 17 -11.99 12.13 7.77
C SER A 17 -12.61 13.49 8.05
N LYS A 18 -12.78 14.37 7.05
CA LYS A 18 -13.45 15.66 7.19
C LYS A 18 -14.98 15.52 7.13
N SER A 19 -15.49 14.43 6.57
CA SER A 19 -16.91 14.21 6.37
C SER A 19 -17.47 13.30 7.47
N ASN A 20 -18.67 13.65 7.97
CA ASN A 20 -19.43 12.79 8.89
C ASN A 20 -20.38 11.84 8.17
N ILE A 21 -20.31 11.77 6.83
CA ILE A 21 -21.21 10.95 6.02
C ILE A 21 -20.59 9.55 5.95
N ALA A 22 -21.20 8.58 6.62
CA ALA A 22 -20.91 7.17 6.42
C ALA A 22 -21.55 6.72 5.12
N ASN A 23 -20.74 6.35 4.14
CA ASN A 23 -21.23 5.71 2.91
C ASN A 23 -20.87 4.22 2.98
N MET A 24 -21.86 3.36 3.14
CA MET A 24 -21.67 1.91 3.26
C MET A 24 -21.28 1.23 1.95
N THR A 25 -21.39 1.92 0.80
CA THR A 25 -21.13 1.32 -0.51
C THR A 25 -19.78 1.72 -1.08
N TYR A 26 -19.36 2.98 -0.86
CA TYR A 26 -18.11 3.54 -1.35
C TYR A 26 -17.52 4.45 -0.28
N GLY A 27 -16.81 3.89 0.67
CA GLY A 27 -16.16 4.66 1.74
C GLY A 27 -14.67 4.37 1.77
N TYR A 28 -13.88 5.42 1.99
CA TYR A 28 -12.52 5.26 2.46
C TYR A 28 -12.51 5.19 3.98
N VAL A 29 -11.44 4.69 4.57
CA VAL A 29 -11.28 4.68 6.02
C VAL A 29 -10.99 6.08 6.56
N ARG A 30 -11.47 6.38 7.76
CA ARG A 30 -11.09 7.58 8.52
C ARG A 30 -9.86 7.31 9.37
N TRP A 31 -9.15 8.34 9.78
CA TRP A 31 -7.98 8.17 10.66
C TRP A 31 -8.31 7.54 12.00
N SER A 32 -9.50 7.79 12.56
CA SER A 32 -9.96 7.08 13.76
C SER A 32 -10.13 5.57 13.54
N GLU A 33 -10.68 5.18 12.40
CA GLU A 33 -10.85 3.77 12.04
C GLU A 33 -9.51 3.09 11.76
N VAL A 34 -8.55 3.81 11.16
CA VAL A 34 -7.16 3.34 10.98
C VAL A 34 -6.51 3.08 12.34
N TYR A 35 -6.71 3.98 13.32
CA TYR A 35 -6.21 3.79 14.67
C TYR A 35 -6.83 2.57 15.36
N ASP A 36 -8.15 2.39 15.25
CA ASP A 36 -8.86 1.25 15.82
C ASP A 36 -8.37 -0.09 15.23
N MET A 37 -8.15 -0.15 13.92
CA MET A 37 -7.58 -1.33 13.25
C MET A 37 -6.16 -1.62 13.72
N PHE A 38 -5.33 -0.59 13.91
CA PHE A 38 -3.97 -0.76 14.41
C PHE A 38 -3.94 -1.34 15.83
N ILE A 39 -4.87 -0.94 16.71
CA ILE A 39 -4.97 -1.47 18.07
C ILE A 39 -5.48 -2.91 18.09
N ASP A 40 -6.39 -3.27 17.21
CA ASP A 40 -7.00 -4.62 17.15
C ASP A 40 -5.96 -5.73 16.90
N LYS A 41 -4.82 -5.41 16.24
CA LYS A 41 -3.71 -6.35 15.93
C LYS A 41 -4.07 -7.56 15.05
N ARG A 42 -5.32 -7.66 14.61
CA ARG A 42 -5.74 -8.60 13.55
C ARG A 42 -5.55 -7.99 12.17
N VAL A 43 -5.57 -6.66 12.12
CA VAL A 43 -5.36 -5.90 10.89
C VAL A 43 -4.05 -5.14 11.01
N GLU A 44 -3.14 -5.38 10.09
CA GLU A 44 -1.92 -4.61 9.93
C GLU A 44 -2.16 -3.48 8.92
N VAL A 45 -1.66 -2.29 9.22
CA VAL A 45 -1.88 -1.12 8.37
C VAL A 45 -0.64 -0.85 7.54
N GLY A 46 -0.80 -0.74 6.23
CA GLY A 46 0.23 -0.41 5.26
C GLY A 46 0.04 0.98 4.64
N ASN A 47 1.13 1.58 4.21
CA ASN A 47 1.15 2.82 3.43
C ASN A 47 0.86 2.51 1.96
N HIS A 48 -0.10 3.21 1.35
CA HIS A 48 -0.45 3.10 -0.07
C HIS A 48 -0.25 4.43 -0.80
N SER A 49 0.84 5.14 -0.47
CA SER A 49 1.15 6.52 -0.85
C SER A 49 0.28 7.59 -0.18
N TYR A 50 0.70 8.84 -0.30
CA TYR A 50 -0.21 9.94 0.03
C TYR A 50 -1.19 10.20 -1.11
N ASP A 51 -0.73 10.39 -2.37
CA ASP A 51 -1.58 10.78 -3.50
C ASP A 51 -1.27 10.06 -4.84
N PHE A 52 -0.37 9.08 -4.88
CA PHE A 52 -0.08 8.34 -6.12
C PHE A 52 -1.20 7.40 -6.58
N HIS A 53 -2.25 7.24 -5.80
CA HIS A 53 -3.44 6.49 -6.22
C HIS A 53 -4.46 7.38 -6.96
N SER A 54 -4.07 8.59 -7.34
CA SER A 54 -4.88 9.51 -8.12
C SER A 54 -4.41 9.54 -9.57
N ASN A 55 -5.36 9.54 -10.51
CA ASN A 55 -5.06 9.68 -11.93
C ASN A 55 -4.88 11.16 -12.35
N ASN A 56 -4.97 12.10 -11.42
CA ASN A 56 -5.02 13.53 -11.70
C ASN A 56 -3.67 14.15 -12.08
N HIS A 57 -2.56 13.43 -11.86
CA HIS A 57 -1.21 13.99 -12.00
C HIS A 57 -0.41 13.41 -13.17
N GLY A 58 -1.06 12.66 -14.07
CA GLY A 58 -0.40 12.07 -15.24
C GLY A 58 0.68 11.02 -14.89
N ARG A 59 0.74 10.58 -13.62
CA ARG A 59 1.65 9.54 -13.13
C ARG A 59 0.89 8.24 -12.92
N ASN A 60 1.47 7.13 -13.32
CA ASN A 60 0.91 5.80 -13.07
C ASN A 60 1.46 5.26 -11.74
N GLY A 61 0.71 5.43 -10.68
CA GLY A 61 1.11 4.96 -9.36
C GLY A 61 2.47 5.49 -8.91
N SER A 62 3.29 4.61 -8.39
CA SER A 62 4.66 4.93 -7.93
C SER A 62 5.72 4.85 -9.04
N LYS A 63 5.32 4.71 -10.30
CA LYS A 63 6.27 4.55 -11.40
C LYS A 63 6.86 5.90 -11.84
N ARG A 64 8.15 5.92 -12.17
CA ARG A 64 8.83 7.06 -12.79
C ARG A 64 8.23 7.36 -14.17
N ASN A 65 7.97 8.62 -14.47
CA ASN A 65 7.49 9.04 -15.77
C ASN A 65 8.60 8.96 -16.83
N SER A 66 8.20 8.76 -18.09
CA SER A 66 9.15 8.82 -19.21
C SER A 66 9.79 10.20 -19.28
N GLY A 67 11.13 10.24 -19.41
CA GLY A 67 11.91 11.47 -19.47
C GLY A 67 12.17 12.14 -18.11
N GLU A 68 11.63 11.62 -17.02
CA GLU A 68 11.91 12.12 -15.68
C GLU A 68 13.30 11.66 -15.21
N SER A 69 14.13 12.58 -14.69
CA SER A 69 15.43 12.21 -14.13
C SER A 69 15.23 11.38 -12.85
N GLU A 70 16.23 10.57 -12.52
CA GLU A 70 16.19 9.75 -11.29
C GLU A 70 16.09 10.63 -10.05
N ASP A 71 16.85 11.71 -9.95
CA ASP A 71 16.82 12.62 -8.81
C ASP A 71 15.44 13.29 -8.64
N THR A 72 14.82 13.74 -9.75
CA THR A 72 13.48 14.31 -9.70
C THR A 72 12.47 13.29 -9.23
N TYR A 73 12.54 12.08 -9.77
CA TYR A 73 11.66 10.98 -9.39
C TYR A 73 11.85 10.61 -7.91
N ARG A 74 13.10 10.49 -7.45
CA ARG A 74 13.45 10.19 -6.06
C ARG A 74 12.81 11.21 -5.10
N ASN A 75 12.96 12.49 -5.38
CA ASN A 75 12.38 13.54 -4.55
C ASN A 75 10.86 13.43 -4.49
N ILE A 76 10.19 13.29 -5.63
CA ILE A 76 8.72 13.17 -5.71
C ILE A 76 8.23 11.92 -4.95
N PHE A 77 8.91 10.78 -5.12
CA PHE A 77 8.52 9.54 -4.47
C PHE A 77 8.71 9.61 -2.95
N VAL A 78 9.86 10.13 -2.50
CA VAL A 78 10.16 10.27 -1.07
C VAL A 78 9.22 11.27 -0.43
N ASP A 79 8.98 12.43 -1.04
CA ASP A 79 8.09 13.47 -0.51
C ASP A 79 6.65 12.95 -0.34
N ASP A 80 6.08 12.28 -1.34
CA ASP A 80 4.74 11.70 -1.26
C ASP A 80 4.65 10.61 -0.18
N THR A 81 5.61 9.69 -0.19
CA THR A 81 5.64 8.57 0.75
C THR A 81 5.85 9.05 2.19
N GLN A 82 6.75 10.03 2.40
CA GLN A 82 7.01 10.62 3.71
C GLN A 82 5.79 11.41 4.20
N LYS A 83 5.13 12.15 3.32
CA LYS A 83 3.88 12.83 3.67
C LYS A 83 2.82 11.88 4.20
N ALA A 84 2.69 10.70 3.60
CA ALA A 84 1.80 9.66 4.14
C ALA A 84 2.26 9.19 5.53
N GLN A 85 3.56 8.90 5.72
CA GLN A 85 4.11 8.49 7.02
C GLN A 85 3.86 9.54 8.11
N ASP A 86 4.04 10.82 7.80
CA ASP A 86 3.81 11.93 8.71
C ASP A 86 2.32 12.04 9.09
N ARG A 87 1.41 11.79 8.13
CA ARG A 87 -0.04 11.74 8.42
C ARG A 87 -0.38 10.58 9.36
N PHE A 88 0.13 9.39 9.09
CA PHE A 88 -0.05 8.24 10.00
C PHE A 88 0.45 8.60 11.40
N MET A 89 1.67 9.05 11.53
CA MET A 89 2.25 9.40 12.83
C MET A 89 1.43 10.47 13.56
N THR A 90 1.05 11.54 12.87
CA THR A 90 0.29 12.66 13.47
C THR A 90 -1.13 12.25 13.88
N LYS A 91 -1.78 11.36 13.10
CA LYS A 91 -3.19 11.01 13.30
C LYS A 91 -3.41 9.79 14.18
N THR A 92 -2.44 8.88 14.23
CA THR A 92 -2.60 7.58 14.89
C THR A 92 -1.47 7.25 15.88
N GLY A 93 -0.37 7.98 15.88
CA GLY A 93 0.78 7.75 16.74
C GLY A 93 1.71 6.62 16.25
N PHE A 94 1.49 6.07 15.05
CA PHE A 94 2.38 5.07 14.45
C PHE A 94 2.64 5.37 12.97
N ALA A 95 3.72 4.81 12.44
CA ALA A 95 4.06 4.84 11.02
C ALA A 95 4.11 3.41 10.47
N PRO A 96 3.41 3.10 9.36
CA PRO A 96 3.45 1.78 8.73
C PRO A 96 4.85 1.38 8.29
N ILE A 97 5.15 0.09 8.39
CA ILE A 97 6.39 -0.50 7.87
C ILE A 97 6.19 -1.28 6.57
N ILE A 98 4.96 -1.32 6.07
CA ILE A 98 4.56 -1.98 4.84
C ILE A 98 4.22 -0.90 3.81
N TYR A 99 4.75 -1.04 2.60
CA TYR A 99 4.35 -0.22 1.45
C TYR A 99 3.65 -1.07 0.40
N THR A 100 2.51 -0.62 -0.09
CA THR A 100 1.81 -1.26 -1.22
C THR A 100 1.86 -0.33 -2.41
N TYR A 101 2.36 -0.81 -3.55
CA TYR A 101 2.47 0.02 -4.76
C TYR A 101 1.09 0.33 -5.34
N PRO A 102 0.68 1.63 -5.45
CA PRO A 102 -0.55 2.03 -6.13
C PRO A 102 -0.60 1.49 -7.55
N PHE A 103 -1.72 0.86 -7.93
CA PHE A 103 -1.92 0.16 -9.21
C PHE A 103 -0.90 -0.96 -9.51
N GLY A 104 -0.07 -1.33 -8.53
CA GLY A 104 1.06 -2.23 -8.74
C GLY A 104 2.18 -1.62 -9.59
N ALA A 105 2.16 -0.31 -9.83
CA ALA A 105 3.12 0.39 -10.67
C ALA A 105 4.32 0.90 -9.85
N TYR A 106 5.53 0.53 -10.27
CA TYR A 106 6.78 0.87 -9.60
C TYR A 106 7.93 1.01 -10.61
N SER A 107 9.05 1.50 -10.14
CA SER A 107 10.34 1.53 -10.85
C SER A 107 11.40 0.77 -10.06
N GLU A 108 12.50 0.39 -10.70
CA GLU A 108 13.56 -0.42 -10.08
C GLU A 108 14.12 0.22 -8.81
N GLU A 109 14.25 1.55 -8.82
CA GLU A 109 14.82 2.33 -7.71
C GLU A 109 13.93 2.40 -6.46
N THR A 110 12.62 2.08 -6.59
CA THR A 110 11.66 2.25 -5.48
C THR A 110 11.97 1.40 -4.26
N THR A 111 12.49 0.20 -4.47
CA THR A 111 12.82 -0.72 -3.35
C THR A 111 13.90 -0.12 -2.46
N ASP A 112 14.96 0.44 -3.03
CA ASP A 112 16.07 1.03 -2.27
C ASP A 112 15.61 2.31 -1.55
N MET A 113 14.75 3.10 -2.18
CA MET A 113 14.13 4.26 -1.52
C MET A 113 13.31 3.85 -0.31
N LEU A 114 12.44 2.83 -0.44
CA LEU A 114 11.64 2.32 0.68
C LEU A 114 12.50 1.78 1.82
N LYS A 115 13.57 1.04 1.50
CA LYS A 115 14.52 0.56 2.50
C LYS A 115 15.19 1.72 3.25
N SER A 116 15.61 2.76 2.53
CA SER A 116 16.21 3.95 3.12
C SER A 116 15.26 4.75 4.02
N MET A 117 13.95 4.69 3.73
CA MET A 117 12.89 5.29 4.54
C MET A 117 12.46 4.42 5.73
N GLY A 118 13.04 3.23 5.90
CA GLY A 118 12.80 2.35 7.04
C GLY A 118 11.64 1.35 6.87
N PHE A 119 11.04 1.27 5.68
CA PHE A 119 10.07 0.20 5.39
C PHE A 119 10.73 -1.18 5.50
N LYS A 120 9.93 -2.19 5.83
CA LYS A 120 10.39 -3.57 6.05
C LYS A 120 9.86 -4.53 4.99
N MET A 121 8.82 -4.15 4.27
CA MET A 121 8.28 -4.94 3.18
C MET A 121 7.52 -4.08 2.16
N SER A 122 7.37 -4.63 0.94
CA SER A 122 6.50 -4.03 -0.07
C SER A 122 5.69 -5.07 -0.83
N LEU A 123 4.47 -4.66 -1.24
CA LEU A 123 3.49 -5.52 -1.89
C LEU A 123 3.23 -5.02 -3.32
N THR A 124 3.37 -5.92 -4.29
CA THR A 124 3.05 -5.66 -5.71
C THR A 124 1.65 -6.20 -6.07
N CYS A 125 1.24 -6.03 -7.33
CA CYS A 125 0.09 -6.71 -7.93
C CYS A 125 0.52 -7.91 -8.81
N ASN A 126 1.78 -8.27 -8.83
CA ASN A 126 2.26 -9.44 -9.55
C ASN A 126 1.75 -10.71 -8.87
N GLU A 127 1.24 -11.66 -9.64
CA GLU A 127 0.81 -12.95 -9.12
C GLU A 127 1.99 -13.91 -8.97
N GLY A 128 1.94 -14.78 -7.97
CA GLY A 128 2.94 -15.79 -7.75
C GLY A 128 3.18 -16.12 -6.28
N ILE A 129 3.95 -17.18 -6.06
CA ILE A 129 4.38 -17.63 -4.73
C ILE A 129 5.63 -16.85 -4.33
N ASN A 130 5.72 -16.53 -3.04
CA ASN A 130 6.88 -15.88 -2.44
C ASN A 130 7.73 -16.94 -1.73
N HIS A 131 9.05 -16.87 -1.92
CA HIS A 131 10.02 -17.66 -1.18
C HIS A 131 10.77 -16.70 -0.26
N ILE A 132 10.46 -16.77 1.03
CA ILE A 132 11.05 -15.87 2.03
C ILE A 132 12.29 -16.55 2.61
N THR A 133 13.45 -15.96 2.39
CA THR A 133 14.75 -16.48 2.85
C THR A 133 15.46 -15.53 3.81
N ASP A 134 15.19 -14.23 3.67
CA ASP A 134 15.82 -13.16 4.42
C ASP A 134 14.94 -11.90 4.43
N ALA A 135 15.43 -10.83 5.03
CA ALA A 135 14.69 -9.56 5.11
C ALA A 135 14.49 -8.89 3.73
N ASP A 136 15.40 -9.07 2.79
CA ASP A 136 15.30 -8.48 1.46
C ASP A 136 14.20 -9.13 0.63
N SER A 137 13.97 -10.43 0.82
CA SER A 137 12.89 -11.16 0.17
C SER A 137 11.47 -10.75 0.61
N LEU A 138 11.35 -9.89 1.63
CA LEU A 138 10.09 -9.26 2.02
C LEU A 138 9.71 -8.07 1.13
N PHE A 139 10.60 -7.62 0.26
CA PHE A 139 10.26 -6.59 -0.70
C PHE A 139 9.74 -7.19 -2.01
N MET A 140 8.85 -6.46 -2.69
CA MET A 140 8.24 -6.86 -3.96
C MET A 140 7.37 -8.13 -3.85
N LEU A 141 6.73 -8.36 -2.70
CA LEU A 141 5.89 -9.53 -2.48
C LEU A 141 4.76 -9.60 -3.51
N LYS A 142 4.61 -10.79 -4.06
CA LYS A 142 3.58 -11.15 -5.03
C LYS A 142 2.27 -11.45 -4.30
N ARG A 143 1.15 -11.20 -4.95
CA ARG A 143 -0.18 -11.45 -4.42
C ARG A 143 -1.08 -12.00 -5.50
N TYR A 144 -1.97 -12.92 -5.14
CA TYR A 144 -3.03 -13.36 -6.03
C TYR A 144 -4.26 -12.49 -5.86
N ASN A 145 -4.79 -11.97 -6.97
CA ASN A 145 -6.07 -11.31 -6.97
C ASN A 145 -7.20 -12.33 -6.93
N ARG A 146 -8.14 -12.13 -6.00
CA ARG A 146 -9.38 -12.93 -5.93
C ARG A 146 -10.55 -12.13 -6.49
N PRO A 147 -10.88 -12.26 -7.78
CA PRO A 147 -12.02 -11.58 -8.36
C PRO A 147 -13.34 -12.15 -7.80
N SER A 148 -14.41 -11.37 -7.95
CA SER A 148 -15.75 -11.88 -7.65
C SER A 148 -16.12 -13.04 -8.59
N GLY A 149 -16.94 -13.97 -8.10
CA GLY A 149 -17.45 -15.09 -8.91
C GLY A 149 -16.52 -16.31 -8.98
N ILE A 150 -15.30 -16.25 -8.45
CA ILE A 150 -14.43 -17.43 -8.33
C ILE A 150 -14.73 -18.18 -7.03
N SER A 151 -14.86 -19.51 -7.09
CA SER A 151 -14.99 -20.32 -5.88
C SER A 151 -13.70 -20.32 -5.05
N THR A 152 -13.81 -20.63 -3.77
CA THR A 152 -12.62 -20.74 -2.90
C THR A 152 -11.69 -21.87 -3.38
N ALA A 153 -12.25 -23.00 -3.82
CA ALA A 153 -11.48 -24.12 -4.34
C ALA A 153 -10.70 -23.73 -5.61
N ASP A 154 -11.36 -23.11 -6.59
CA ASP A 154 -10.71 -22.66 -7.82
C ASP A 154 -9.64 -21.60 -7.54
N PHE A 155 -9.88 -20.71 -6.56
CA PHE A 155 -8.88 -19.73 -6.15
C PHE A 155 -7.64 -20.39 -5.55
N PHE A 156 -7.79 -21.38 -4.68
CA PHE A 156 -6.65 -22.09 -4.11
C PHE A 156 -5.94 -22.97 -5.15
N ALA A 157 -6.68 -23.64 -6.04
CA ALA A 157 -6.11 -24.38 -7.15
C ALA A 157 -5.23 -23.49 -8.06
N LYS A 158 -5.66 -22.24 -8.32
CA LYS A 158 -4.85 -21.24 -9.05
C LYS A 158 -3.48 -20.99 -8.38
N MET A 159 -3.40 -21.12 -7.07
CA MET A 159 -2.16 -20.93 -6.30
C MET A 159 -1.35 -22.23 -6.17
N GLY A 160 -1.83 -23.35 -6.70
CA GLY A 160 -1.21 -24.66 -6.53
C GLY A 160 -1.36 -25.21 -5.11
N ILE A 161 -2.45 -24.84 -4.42
CA ILE A 161 -2.81 -25.33 -3.08
C ILE A 161 -4.05 -26.21 -3.25
N ASP A 162 -3.88 -27.50 -3.02
CA ASP A 162 -4.95 -28.52 -3.06
C ASP A 162 -5.65 -28.65 -1.69
#